data_82c8f59a2581c576a2fa92a8daff365f
#
_entry.id   82c8f59a2581c576a2fa92a8daff365f
#
_cell.length_a   1.000
_cell.length_b   1.000
_cell.length_c   1.000
_cell.angle_alpha   90.00
_cell.angle_beta   90.00
_cell.angle_gamma   90.00
#
_symmetry.space_group_name_H-M   'P 1'
#
loop_
_entity.id
_entity.type
_entity.pdbx_description
1 polymer ?
#
loop_
_entity_poly.entity_id
_entity_poly.type
_entity_poly.pdbx_seq_one_letter_code
_entity_poly.pdbx_strand_id
1 'polypeptide(L)'
;MRLTTRESVGASAAPASTGTGLVVSNLVVGGVRRTREVDEVSFEIRPGEILGIAGVEGNGQSELIEAIAGLRPVASGSIRLGSRDITSASVRDRHDAGLSHIPEDRQRRGLVMEYTVADNLVLGAQHHFSRNGTLDRAAIAEYAQRQIAAFDIRPPNPLLPARALSGGNQQKIVVAREMGRDFHVLLASQPTRGVDVGAIEFIHAQILAARDAGRAILLVSAELNEVLSLSDRIAVMYRGRFVTVMPAAEATEEQLGPAMIGAEVAV
;
A
#
# COMPACT_ATOMS: atom_id res chain seq x y z
N MET A 1 -26.83 -0.35 -6.54
CA MET A 1 -25.64 -0.18 -7.39
C MET A 1 -24.67 -1.29 -7.00
N ARG A 2 -24.45 -2.29 -7.86
CA ARG A 2 -23.65 -3.47 -7.50
C ARG A 2 -22.18 -3.09 -7.63
N LEU A 3 -21.47 -3.06 -6.51
CA LEU A 3 -20.01 -3.13 -6.48
C LEU A 3 -19.61 -4.38 -7.28
N THR A 4 -18.55 -4.29 -8.07
CA THR A 4 -18.02 -5.42 -8.84
C THR A 4 -17.62 -6.51 -7.84
N THR A 5 -18.56 -7.41 -7.54
CA THR A 5 -18.34 -8.56 -6.68
C THR A 5 -17.57 -9.60 -7.49
N ARG A 6 -16.58 -10.17 -6.84
CA ARG A 6 -15.81 -11.35 -7.21
C ARG A 6 -16.71 -12.38 -7.91
N GLU A 7 -16.60 -12.53 -9.23
CA GLU A 7 -17.03 -13.77 -9.87
C GLU A 7 -16.13 -14.87 -9.32
N SER A 8 -16.75 -15.91 -8.79
CA SER A 8 -16.09 -17.08 -8.25
C SER A 8 -15.30 -17.80 -9.36
N VAL A 9 -14.08 -17.37 -9.56
CA VAL A 9 -13.08 -18.19 -10.26
C VAL A 9 -12.66 -19.24 -9.25
N GLY A 10 -12.99 -20.50 -9.55
CA GLY A 10 -12.73 -21.64 -8.70
C GLY A 10 -11.30 -21.67 -8.19
N ALA A 11 -11.12 -22.16 -6.98
CA ALA A 11 -9.85 -22.35 -6.31
C ALA A 11 -8.91 -23.21 -7.19
N SER A 12 -8.23 -22.56 -8.12
CA SER A 12 -7.06 -23.09 -8.79
C SER A 12 -5.93 -22.94 -7.80
N ALA A 13 -5.27 -24.05 -7.47
CA ALA A 13 -4.01 -24.03 -6.73
C ALA A 13 -3.08 -23.02 -7.42
N ALA A 14 -2.73 -21.93 -6.70
CA ALA A 14 -1.88 -20.91 -7.24
C ALA A 14 -0.57 -21.56 -7.71
N PRO A 15 -0.11 -21.30 -8.95
CA PRO A 15 1.20 -21.74 -9.38
C PRO A 15 2.22 -21.18 -8.39
N ALA A 16 3.25 -21.97 -8.04
CA ALA A 16 4.35 -21.51 -7.21
C ALA A 16 4.96 -20.27 -7.87
N SER A 17 4.58 -19.08 -7.39
CA SER A 17 5.02 -17.84 -7.99
C SER A 17 6.49 -17.62 -7.63
N THR A 18 7.33 -17.43 -8.64
CA THR A 18 8.76 -17.10 -8.49
C THR A 18 9.00 -15.66 -8.03
N GLY A 19 7.96 -14.97 -7.56
CA GLY A 19 7.99 -13.58 -7.17
C GLY A 19 8.60 -13.33 -5.79
N THR A 20 8.82 -12.06 -5.48
CA THR A 20 9.33 -11.60 -4.18
C THR A 20 8.17 -11.27 -3.26
N GLY A 21 8.02 -11.98 -2.16
CA GLY A 21 7.05 -11.70 -1.09
C GLY A 21 7.62 -10.83 0.03
N LEU A 22 6.78 -10.50 1.00
CA LEU A 22 7.15 -9.78 2.23
C LEU A 22 7.06 -10.71 3.43
N VAL A 23 8.11 -10.78 4.24
CA VAL A 23 8.13 -11.50 5.52
C VAL A 23 8.47 -10.54 6.63
N VAL A 24 7.62 -10.49 7.64
CA VAL A 24 7.80 -9.71 8.87
C VAL A 24 7.83 -10.70 10.05
N SER A 25 8.87 -10.62 10.89
CA SER A 25 9.06 -11.56 11.99
C SER A 25 9.29 -10.83 13.30
N ASN A 26 8.43 -11.08 14.30
CA ASN A 26 8.47 -10.56 15.66
C ASN A 26 8.76 -9.06 15.74
N LEU A 27 8.10 -8.30 14.86
CA LEU A 27 8.35 -6.87 14.71
C LEU A 27 7.83 -6.10 15.92
N VAL A 28 8.72 -5.30 16.52
CA VAL A 28 8.39 -4.37 17.60
C VAL A 28 8.73 -2.97 17.16
N VAL A 29 7.77 -2.06 17.31
CA VAL A 29 7.93 -0.64 16.99
C VAL A 29 7.57 0.18 18.22
N GLY A 30 8.49 1.03 18.66
CA GLY A 30 8.27 1.97 19.77
C GLY A 30 7.32 3.09 19.35
N GLY A 31 6.63 3.67 20.32
CA GLY A 31 5.66 4.73 20.07
C GLY A 31 5.67 5.86 21.09
N VAL A 32 4.88 6.89 20.80
CA VAL A 32 4.69 8.06 21.64
C VAL A 32 3.54 7.82 22.66
N ARG A 33 2.51 7.08 22.25
CA ARG A 33 1.29 6.84 23.05
C ARG A 33 1.42 5.61 23.93
N ARG A 34 2.19 4.61 23.47
CA ARG A 34 2.46 3.35 24.16
C ARG A 34 3.94 3.05 24.07
N THR A 35 4.46 2.27 25.02
CA THR A 35 5.84 1.78 24.98
C THR A 35 6.09 0.98 23.67
N ARG A 36 5.09 0.25 23.19
CA ARG A 36 5.10 -0.49 21.94
C ARG A 36 3.80 -0.20 21.19
N GLU A 37 3.90 0.41 20.01
CA GLU A 37 2.76 0.63 19.13
C GLU A 37 2.53 -0.59 18.21
N VAL A 38 3.60 -1.31 17.87
CA VAL A 38 3.57 -2.65 17.26
C VAL A 38 4.31 -3.58 18.19
N ASP A 39 3.70 -4.72 18.53
CA ASP A 39 4.17 -5.62 19.57
C ASP A 39 4.20 -7.06 19.08
N GLU A 40 5.39 -7.52 18.67
CA GLU A 40 5.71 -8.87 18.21
C GLU A 40 4.87 -9.35 17.02
N VAL A 41 4.58 -8.44 16.08
CA VAL A 41 3.80 -8.77 14.89
C VAL A 41 4.63 -9.62 13.92
N SER A 42 4.06 -10.74 13.48
CA SER A 42 4.65 -11.64 12.49
C SER A 42 3.64 -12.00 11.41
N PHE A 43 4.04 -11.92 10.15
CA PHE A 43 3.24 -12.36 9.00
C PHE A 43 4.09 -12.52 7.74
N GLU A 44 3.51 -13.20 6.78
CA GLU A 44 4.05 -13.34 5.43
C GLU A 44 2.98 -12.97 4.41
N ILE A 45 3.38 -12.30 3.34
CA ILE A 45 2.57 -12.04 2.15
C ILE A 45 3.28 -12.67 0.96
N ARG A 46 2.58 -13.58 0.31
CA ARG A 46 3.11 -14.27 -0.87
C ARG A 46 2.94 -13.42 -2.12
N PRO A 47 3.77 -13.63 -3.15
CA PRO A 47 3.51 -13.05 -4.46
C PRO A 47 2.12 -13.44 -4.98
N GLY A 48 1.35 -12.45 -5.46
CA GLY A 48 -0.03 -12.65 -5.89
C GLY A 48 -1.05 -12.73 -4.75
N GLU A 49 -0.69 -12.23 -3.55
CA GLU A 49 -1.57 -12.22 -2.38
C GLU A 49 -1.80 -10.79 -1.89
N ILE A 50 -3.04 -10.50 -1.48
CA ILE A 50 -3.41 -9.31 -0.71
C ILE A 50 -3.69 -9.72 0.72
N LEU A 51 -2.84 -9.27 1.68
CA LEU A 51 -3.14 -9.33 3.10
C LEU A 51 -3.77 -8.01 3.52
N GLY A 52 -5.05 -8.03 3.89
CA GLY A 52 -5.76 -6.89 4.44
C GLY A 52 -5.58 -6.80 5.95
N ILE A 53 -5.31 -5.61 6.47
CA ILE A 53 -5.33 -5.34 7.91
C ILE A 53 -6.58 -4.53 8.24
N ALA A 54 -7.48 -5.14 9.01
CA ALA A 54 -8.63 -4.49 9.62
C ALA A 54 -8.30 -4.04 11.06
N GLY A 55 -8.94 -2.98 11.51
CA GLY A 55 -8.80 -2.49 12.89
C GLY A 55 -9.20 -1.02 13.00
N VAL A 56 -9.59 -0.61 14.21
CA VAL A 56 -9.89 0.80 14.50
C VAL A 56 -8.61 1.62 14.44
N GLU A 57 -8.68 2.82 13.87
CA GLU A 57 -7.55 3.75 13.76
C GLU A 57 -6.84 3.95 15.11
N GLY A 58 -5.50 3.95 15.12
CA GLY A 58 -4.69 4.08 16.32
C GLY A 58 -4.36 2.77 17.03
N ASN A 59 -4.61 1.63 16.40
CA ASN A 59 -4.23 0.32 16.93
C ASN A 59 -2.84 -0.16 16.48
N GLY A 60 -2.05 0.67 15.78
CA GLY A 60 -0.68 0.37 15.38
C GLY A 60 -0.48 0.14 13.88
N GLN A 61 -1.55 0.25 13.07
CA GLN A 61 -1.49 0.01 11.62
C GLN A 61 -0.55 1.00 10.91
N SER A 62 -0.65 2.30 11.23
CA SER A 62 0.19 3.33 10.63
C SER A 62 1.65 3.12 11.01
N GLU A 63 1.93 2.79 12.28
CA GLU A 63 3.27 2.51 12.78
C GLU A 63 3.90 1.26 12.14
N LEU A 64 3.09 0.23 11.90
CA LEU A 64 3.50 -0.97 11.18
C LEU A 64 3.91 -0.63 9.73
N ILE A 65 3.06 0.08 9.00
CA ILE A 65 3.35 0.53 7.63
C ILE A 65 4.58 1.42 7.59
N GLU A 66 4.69 2.40 8.49
CA GLU A 66 5.85 3.31 8.56
C GLU A 66 7.16 2.55 8.82
N ALA A 67 7.14 1.55 9.69
CA ALA A 67 8.31 0.72 9.98
C ALA A 67 8.71 -0.12 8.75
N ILE A 68 7.75 -0.73 8.05
CA ILE A 68 8.01 -1.51 6.84
C ILE A 68 8.49 -0.59 5.71
N ALA A 69 7.95 0.63 5.59
CA ALA A 69 8.40 1.63 4.62
C ALA A 69 9.78 2.26 4.95
N GLY A 70 10.30 2.05 6.17
CA GLY A 70 11.57 2.65 6.63
C GLY A 70 11.44 4.08 7.13
N LEU A 71 10.22 4.53 7.39
CA LEU A 71 9.91 5.88 7.90
C LEU A 71 9.96 5.95 9.44
N ARG A 72 9.99 4.78 10.10
CA ARG A 72 10.06 4.65 11.55
C ARG A 72 11.08 3.57 11.93
N PRO A 73 11.89 3.79 12.97
CA PRO A 73 12.86 2.80 13.41
C PRO A 73 12.16 1.56 14.00
N VAL A 74 12.74 0.40 13.72
CA VAL A 74 12.36 -0.89 14.29
C VAL A 74 13.12 -1.07 15.61
N ALA A 75 12.42 -1.42 16.70
CA ALA A 75 13.04 -1.69 17.98
C ALA A 75 13.60 -3.12 18.06
N SER A 76 12.88 -4.10 17.51
CA SER A 76 13.33 -5.50 17.35
C SER A 76 12.52 -6.21 16.28
N GLY A 77 12.96 -7.41 15.89
CA GLY A 77 12.37 -8.18 14.81
C GLY A 77 13.07 -7.95 13.48
N SER A 78 12.49 -8.47 12.39
CA SER A 78 13.08 -8.36 11.07
C SER A 78 12.02 -8.17 9.97
N ILE A 79 12.43 -7.53 8.87
CA ILE A 79 11.62 -7.29 7.66
C ILE A 79 12.44 -7.76 6.45
N ARG A 80 11.87 -8.66 5.64
CA ARG A 80 12.54 -9.21 4.45
C ARG A 80 11.68 -9.08 3.21
N LEU A 81 12.32 -8.68 2.11
CA LEU A 81 11.78 -8.79 0.76
C LEU A 81 12.42 -9.99 0.06
N GLY A 82 11.66 -11.08 -0.07
CA GLY A 82 12.21 -12.35 -0.51
C GLY A 82 13.40 -12.80 0.35
N SER A 83 14.57 -12.91 -0.25
CA SER A 83 15.81 -13.27 0.46
C SER A 83 16.52 -12.06 1.12
N ARG A 84 16.19 -10.82 0.73
CA ARG A 84 16.88 -9.61 1.19
C ARG A 84 16.32 -9.12 2.51
N ASP A 85 17.17 -8.98 3.52
CA ASP A 85 16.83 -8.28 4.76
C ASP A 85 16.86 -6.75 4.51
N ILE A 86 15.76 -6.08 4.85
CA ILE A 86 15.61 -4.63 4.70
C ILE A 86 15.35 -3.93 6.03
N THR A 87 15.49 -4.61 7.15
CA THR A 87 15.14 -4.11 8.49
C THR A 87 15.78 -2.77 8.81
N SER A 88 17.07 -2.61 8.48
CA SER A 88 17.83 -1.37 8.70
C SER A 88 18.09 -0.59 7.41
N ALA A 89 17.51 -1.01 6.27
CA ALA A 89 17.72 -0.36 4.99
C ALA A 89 17.05 1.02 4.97
N SER A 90 17.67 1.96 4.25
CA SER A 90 17.09 3.29 4.04
C SER A 90 15.80 3.20 3.21
N VAL A 91 14.97 4.25 3.24
CA VAL A 91 13.75 4.35 2.40
C VAL A 91 14.10 4.16 0.92
N ARG A 92 15.20 4.77 0.46
CA ARG A 92 15.66 4.60 -0.93
C ARG A 92 16.04 3.16 -1.24
N ASP A 93 16.82 2.50 -0.38
CA ASP A 93 17.24 1.11 -0.61
C ASP A 93 16.05 0.14 -0.64
N ARG A 94 15.01 0.41 0.16
CA ARG A 94 13.75 -0.36 0.14
C ARG A 94 12.98 -0.12 -1.16
N HIS A 95 12.91 1.14 -1.59
CA HIS A 95 12.30 1.53 -2.86
C HIS A 95 13.01 0.86 -4.05
N ASP A 96 14.35 0.91 -4.08
CA ASP A 96 15.16 0.29 -5.14
C ASP A 96 15.12 -1.24 -5.09
N ALA A 97 14.79 -1.83 -3.92
CA ALA A 97 14.51 -3.25 -3.77
C ALA A 97 13.10 -3.67 -4.22
N GLY A 98 12.28 -2.73 -4.69
CA GLY A 98 10.94 -2.99 -5.19
C GLY A 98 9.82 -2.90 -4.15
N LEU A 99 10.02 -2.16 -3.05
CA LEU A 99 8.96 -1.80 -2.11
C LEU A 99 8.30 -0.49 -2.56
N SER A 100 7.00 -0.51 -2.82
CA SER A 100 6.16 0.66 -3.10
C SER A 100 5.28 1.00 -1.92
N HIS A 101 4.96 2.30 -1.74
CA HIS A 101 4.15 2.74 -0.61
C HIS A 101 3.18 3.85 -1.00
N ILE A 102 1.88 3.54 -0.98
CA ILE A 102 0.80 4.52 -1.04
C ILE A 102 0.51 4.96 0.40
N PRO A 103 0.84 6.22 0.78
CA PRO A 103 0.67 6.69 2.15
C PRO A 103 -0.79 7.04 2.46
N GLU A 104 -1.14 6.98 3.73
CA GLU A 104 -2.48 7.29 4.25
C GLU A 104 -2.94 8.72 3.93
N ASP A 105 -2.05 9.71 4.06
CA ASP A 105 -2.32 11.11 3.78
C ASP A 105 -1.55 11.56 2.53
N ARG A 106 -2.27 11.61 1.39
CA ARG A 106 -1.67 12.01 0.12
C ARG A 106 -1.15 13.43 0.10
N GLN A 107 -1.78 14.35 0.85
CA GLN A 107 -1.40 15.76 0.83
C GLN A 107 -0.18 16.06 1.69
N ARG A 108 -0.05 15.37 2.83
CA ARG A 108 1.08 15.58 3.75
C ARG A 108 2.29 14.71 3.43
N ARG A 109 2.06 13.51 2.90
CA ARG A 109 3.09 12.49 2.72
C ARG A 109 3.21 11.95 1.30
N GLY A 110 2.15 12.10 0.51
CA GLY A 110 2.09 11.56 -0.85
C GLY A 110 2.57 12.53 -1.92
N LEU A 111 2.27 13.81 -1.79
CA LEU A 111 2.49 14.82 -2.83
C LEU A 111 3.21 16.04 -2.28
N VAL A 112 3.93 16.73 -3.17
CA VAL A 112 4.31 18.12 -2.97
C VAL A 112 3.31 18.96 -3.75
N MET A 113 2.36 19.60 -3.05
CA MET A 113 1.18 20.23 -3.63
C MET A 113 1.50 21.33 -4.64
N GLU A 114 2.62 22.04 -4.46
CA GLU A 114 3.08 23.09 -5.35
C GLU A 114 3.85 22.57 -6.58
N TYR A 115 4.28 21.31 -6.55
CA TYR A 115 4.97 20.69 -7.68
C TYR A 115 3.98 20.31 -8.77
N THR A 116 4.49 20.28 -10.00
CA THR A 116 3.69 19.82 -11.15
C THR A 116 3.32 18.35 -11.01
N VAL A 117 2.31 17.92 -11.77
CA VAL A 117 1.98 16.50 -11.92
C VAL A 117 3.21 15.70 -12.35
N ALA A 118 3.97 16.21 -13.34
CA ALA A 118 5.17 15.55 -13.81
C ALA A 118 6.25 15.40 -12.73
N ASP A 119 6.50 16.46 -11.95
CA ASP A 119 7.50 16.40 -10.88
C ASP A 119 7.06 15.46 -9.74
N ASN A 120 5.75 15.41 -9.41
CA ASN A 120 5.21 14.48 -8.44
C ASN A 120 5.27 13.02 -8.90
N LEU A 121 5.10 12.74 -10.20
CA LEU A 121 5.19 11.39 -10.76
C LEU A 121 6.60 10.80 -10.69
N VAL A 122 7.64 11.63 -10.66
CA VAL A 122 9.03 11.18 -10.54
C VAL A 122 9.62 11.40 -9.15
N LEU A 123 8.81 11.85 -8.18
CA LEU A 123 9.25 12.12 -6.82
C LEU A 123 9.81 10.85 -6.16
N GLY A 124 11.05 10.92 -5.64
CA GLY A 124 11.78 9.78 -5.07
C GLY A 124 12.61 8.99 -6.10
N ALA A 125 12.27 9.09 -7.39
CA ALA A 125 12.93 8.39 -8.49
C ALA A 125 13.72 9.33 -9.44
N GLN A 126 13.96 10.58 -9.03
CA GLN A 126 14.62 11.60 -9.88
C GLN A 126 15.98 11.15 -10.41
N HIS A 127 16.69 10.28 -9.69
CA HIS A 127 17.99 9.76 -10.11
C HIS A 127 17.91 8.93 -11.39
N HIS A 128 16.78 8.29 -11.71
CA HIS A 128 16.56 7.60 -12.97
C HIS A 128 16.39 8.56 -14.16
N PHE A 129 16.04 9.81 -13.87
CA PHE A 129 15.85 10.87 -14.86
C PHE A 129 16.99 11.92 -14.82
N SER A 130 18.12 11.58 -14.20
CA SER A 130 19.26 12.48 -14.08
C SER A 130 20.42 11.99 -14.95
N ARG A 131 21.03 12.93 -15.70
CA ARG A 131 22.27 12.70 -16.44
C ARG A 131 23.30 13.75 -16.04
N ASN A 132 24.45 13.30 -15.54
CA ASN A 132 25.52 14.20 -15.05
C ASN A 132 25.06 15.24 -14.02
N GLY A 133 24.14 14.82 -13.11
CA GLY A 133 23.60 15.71 -12.07
C GLY A 133 22.50 16.66 -12.53
N THR A 134 22.12 16.65 -13.81
CA THR A 134 21.04 17.47 -14.37
C THR A 134 19.84 16.61 -14.71
N LEU A 135 18.62 17.07 -14.35
CA LEU A 135 17.38 16.39 -14.70
C LEU A 135 17.09 16.51 -16.20
N ASP A 136 16.80 15.36 -16.81
CA ASP A 136 16.31 15.30 -18.19
C ASP A 136 14.81 15.62 -18.21
N ARG A 137 14.49 16.88 -18.45
CA ARG A 137 13.11 17.38 -18.47
C ARG A 137 12.28 16.78 -19.61
N ALA A 138 12.89 16.41 -20.73
CA ALA A 138 12.20 15.77 -21.85
C ALA A 138 11.77 14.34 -21.48
N ALA A 139 12.69 13.57 -20.89
CA ALA A 139 12.38 12.22 -20.41
C ALA A 139 11.30 12.22 -19.30
N ILE A 140 11.34 13.20 -18.38
CA ILE A 140 10.30 13.37 -17.34
C ILE A 140 8.96 13.68 -17.99
N ALA A 141 8.90 14.60 -18.97
CA ALA A 141 7.65 14.96 -19.63
C ALA A 141 7.03 13.78 -20.39
N GLU A 142 7.86 13.00 -21.11
CA GLU A 142 7.40 11.80 -21.81
C GLU A 142 6.89 10.73 -20.83
N TYR A 143 7.63 10.47 -19.75
CA TYR A 143 7.20 9.54 -18.70
C TYR A 143 5.88 10.01 -18.09
N ALA A 144 5.75 11.29 -17.74
CA ALA A 144 4.52 11.83 -17.16
C ALA A 144 3.32 11.69 -18.08
N GLN A 145 3.47 11.93 -19.39
CA GLN A 145 2.39 11.74 -20.35
C GLN A 145 1.91 10.28 -20.39
N ARG A 146 2.84 9.31 -20.40
CA ARG A 146 2.49 7.89 -20.34
C ARG A 146 1.73 7.54 -19.05
N GLN A 147 2.20 8.02 -17.90
CA GLN A 147 1.55 7.76 -16.62
C GLN A 147 0.19 8.42 -16.52
N ILE A 148 0.05 9.66 -16.97
CA ILE A 148 -1.24 10.37 -17.03
C ILE A 148 -2.26 9.59 -17.84
N ALA A 149 -1.86 9.07 -19.00
CA ALA A 149 -2.75 8.25 -19.84
C ALA A 149 -3.08 6.90 -19.20
N ALA A 150 -2.08 6.19 -18.66
CA ALA A 150 -2.25 4.85 -18.07
C ALA A 150 -3.14 4.87 -16.80
N PHE A 151 -3.03 5.93 -16.00
CA PHE A 151 -3.77 6.07 -14.74
C PHE A 151 -4.96 7.04 -14.83
N ASP A 152 -5.34 7.46 -16.04
CA ASP A 152 -6.48 8.36 -16.28
C ASP A 152 -6.47 9.59 -15.35
N ILE A 153 -5.32 10.28 -15.27
CA ILE A 153 -5.19 11.50 -14.45
C ILE A 153 -5.80 12.67 -15.23
N ARG A 154 -6.73 13.38 -14.61
CA ARG A 154 -7.47 14.48 -15.27
C ARG A 154 -7.37 15.80 -14.49
N PRO A 155 -7.20 16.94 -15.21
CA PRO A 155 -6.99 17.06 -16.65
C PRO A 155 -5.60 16.52 -17.07
N PRO A 156 -5.42 16.03 -18.30
CA PRO A 156 -4.18 15.39 -18.75
C PRO A 156 -3.09 16.42 -19.10
N ASN A 157 -2.73 17.22 -18.12
CA ASN A 157 -1.72 18.27 -18.24
C ASN A 157 -0.60 18.06 -17.21
N PRO A 158 0.62 17.63 -17.64
CA PRO A 158 1.73 17.35 -16.75
C PRO A 158 2.29 18.60 -16.04
N LEU A 159 1.98 19.81 -16.52
CA LEU A 159 2.51 21.08 -15.99
C LEU A 159 1.63 21.69 -14.88
N LEU A 160 0.42 21.17 -14.66
CA LEU A 160 -0.43 21.67 -13.59
C LEU A 160 0.17 21.33 -12.22
N PRO A 161 0.10 22.25 -11.24
CA PRO A 161 0.45 21.91 -9.86
C PRO A 161 -0.57 20.92 -9.28
N ALA A 162 -0.10 19.99 -8.44
CA ALA A 162 -0.96 18.95 -7.87
C ALA A 162 -2.17 19.52 -7.11
N ARG A 163 -2.03 20.70 -6.48
CA ARG A 163 -3.13 21.39 -5.77
C ARG A 163 -4.30 21.81 -6.68
N ALA A 164 -4.08 21.90 -7.99
CA ALA A 164 -5.12 22.26 -8.94
C ALA A 164 -6.04 21.09 -9.33
N LEU A 165 -5.69 19.85 -8.90
CA LEU A 165 -6.46 18.66 -9.22
C LEU A 165 -7.45 18.33 -8.09
N SER A 166 -8.53 17.60 -8.44
CA SER A 166 -9.45 17.01 -7.45
C SER A 166 -8.75 15.97 -6.59
N GLY A 167 -9.31 15.66 -5.41
CA GLY A 167 -8.76 14.66 -4.49
C GLY A 167 -8.56 13.29 -5.14
N GLY A 168 -9.49 12.85 -5.99
CA GLY A 168 -9.37 11.60 -6.73
C GLY A 168 -8.20 11.63 -7.72
N ASN A 169 -8.00 12.73 -8.46
CA ASN A 169 -6.87 12.85 -9.38
C ASN A 169 -5.52 13.04 -8.64
N GLN A 170 -5.51 13.70 -7.50
CA GLN A 170 -4.35 13.74 -6.61
C GLN A 170 -3.93 12.32 -6.16
N GLN A 171 -4.91 11.51 -5.77
CA GLN A 171 -4.67 10.12 -5.40
C GLN A 171 -4.15 9.29 -6.58
N LYS A 172 -4.71 9.49 -7.77
CA LYS A 172 -4.24 8.83 -9.00
C LYS A 172 -2.77 9.17 -9.31
N ILE A 173 -2.27 10.39 -8.99
CA ILE A 173 -0.84 10.73 -9.12
C ILE A 173 0.00 9.85 -8.19
N VAL A 174 -0.41 9.69 -6.92
CA VAL A 174 0.31 8.85 -5.96
C VAL A 174 0.32 7.40 -6.41
N VAL A 175 -0.84 6.87 -6.80
CA VAL A 175 -1.00 5.50 -7.31
C VAL A 175 -0.14 5.29 -8.56
N ALA A 176 -0.17 6.22 -9.51
CA ALA A 176 0.63 6.17 -10.74
C ALA A 176 2.14 6.16 -10.45
N ARG A 177 2.60 6.97 -9.50
CA ARG A 177 4.00 6.99 -9.08
C ARG A 177 4.43 5.67 -8.46
N GLU A 178 3.62 5.13 -7.55
CA GLU A 178 3.98 3.93 -6.79
C GLU A 178 3.78 2.63 -7.59
N MET A 179 2.78 2.58 -8.47
CA MET A 179 2.45 1.38 -9.24
C MET A 179 2.92 1.43 -10.71
N GLY A 180 3.27 2.62 -11.22
CA GLY A 180 3.79 2.79 -12.58
C GLY A 180 5.27 2.43 -12.75
N ARG A 181 5.96 2.05 -11.69
CA ARG A 181 7.34 1.56 -11.67
C ARG A 181 7.38 0.05 -11.47
N ASP A 182 8.54 -0.56 -11.66
CA ASP A 182 8.71 -1.96 -11.27
C ASP A 182 8.76 -2.08 -9.74
N PHE A 183 7.85 -2.89 -9.18
CA PHE A 183 7.78 -3.17 -7.75
C PHE A 183 7.40 -4.63 -7.52
N HIS A 184 7.74 -5.15 -6.35
CA HIS A 184 7.41 -6.50 -5.92
C HIS A 184 6.37 -6.52 -4.80
N VAL A 185 6.46 -5.53 -3.91
CA VAL A 185 5.59 -5.40 -2.74
C VAL A 185 5.00 -3.99 -2.72
N LEU A 186 3.68 -3.90 -2.52
CA LEU A 186 2.95 -2.66 -2.34
C LEU A 186 2.41 -2.57 -0.91
N LEU A 187 2.75 -1.49 -0.22
CA LEU A 187 2.07 -1.07 1.00
C LEU A 187 0.98 -0.07 0.60
N ALA A 188 -0.28 -0.45 0.69
CA ALA A 188 -1.43 0.40 0.37
C ALA A 188 -2.12 0.83 1.68
N SER A 189 -1.82 2.04 2.17
CA SER A 189 -2.43 2.57 3.38
C SER A 189 -3.53 3.55 3.03
N GLN A 190 -4.78 3.22 3.38
CA GLN A 190 -5.98 4.01 3.11
C GLN A 190 -6.06 4.47 1.63
N PRO A 191 -5.91 3.57 0.65
CA PRO A 191 -5.67 3.97 -0.74
C PRO A 191 -6.83 4.75 -1.37
N THR A 192 -8.04 4.63 -0.81
CA THR A 192 -9.25 5.30 -1.32
C THR A 192 -9.79 6.39 -0.39
N ARG A 193 -9.05 6.75 0.66
CA ARG A 193 -9.51 7.75 1.63
C ARG A 193 -9.78 9.12 0.98
N GLY A 194 -11.01 9.60 1.10
CA GLY A 194 -11.41 10.93 0.66
C GLY A 194 -11.33 11.15 -0.85
N VAL A 195 -11.67 10.13 -1.64
CA VAL A 195 -11.83 10.22 -3.10
C VAL A 195 -13.26 9.87 -3.52
N ASP A 196 -13.61 10.23 -4.73
CA ASP A 196 -14.93 9.91 -5.31
C ASP A 196 -15.05 8.44 -5.73
N VAL A 197 -16.28 7.97 -5.95
CA VAL A 197 -16.59 6.56 -6.27
C VAL A 197 -15.85 6.08 -7.52
N GLY A 198 -15.75 6.91 -8.56
CA GLY A 198 -15.04 6.54 -9.78
C GLY A 198 -13.54 6.34 -9.56
N ALA A 199 -12.94 7.14 -8.69
CA ALA A 199 -11.54 6.96 -8.30
C ALA A 199 -11.36 5.71 -7.41
N ILE A 200 -12.31 5.38 -6.52
CA ILE A 200 -12.30 4.14 -5.73
C ILE A 200 -12.26 2.92 -6.65
N GLU A 201 -13.22 2.81 -7.57
CA GLU A 201 -13.30 1.68 -8.51
C GLU A 201 -12.02 1.53 -9.34
N PHE A 202 -11.47 2.65 -9.81
CA PHE A 202 -10.21 2.64 -10.55
C PHE A 202 -9.05 2.12 -9.71
N ILE A 203 -8.87 2.63 -8.48
CA ILE A 203 -7.78 2.24 -7.58
C ILE A 203 -7.89 0.76 -7.21
N HIS A 204 -9.09 0.27 -6.89
CA HIS A 204 -9.35 -1.13 -6.62
C HIS A 204 -8.95 -2.02 -7.81
N ALA A 205 -9.33 -1.63 -9.03
CA ALA A 205 -8.94 -2.35 -10.24
C ALA A 205 -7.42 -2.41 -10.43
N GLN A 206 -6.70 -1.32 -10.14
CA GLN A 206 -5.22 -1.30 -10.20
C GLN A 206 -4.59 -2.23 -9.16
N ILE A 207 -5.11 -2.23 -7.91
CA ILE A 207 -4.62 -3.11 -6.83
C ILE A 207 -4.84 -4.58 -7.20
N LEU A 208 -6.03 -4.94 -7.68
CA LEU A 208 -6.33 -6.31 -8.10
C LEU A 208 -5.48 -6.74 -9.30
N ALA A 209 -5.30 -5.87 -10.31
CA ALA A 209 -4.43 -6.15 -11.44
C ALA A 209 -2.96 -6.37 -11.02
N ALA A 210 -2.47 -5.63 -10.03
CA ALA A 210 -1.12 -5.82 -9.50
C ALA A 210 -1.00 -7.16 -8.76
N ARG A 211 -1.99 -7.56 -7.94
CA ARG A 211 -2.04 -8.90 -7.33
C ARG A 211 -2.00 -9.98 -8.40
N ASP A 212 -2.85 -9.87 -9.42
CA ASP A 212 -2.96 -10.88 -10.49
C ASP A 212 -1.68 -10.96 -11.33
N ALA A 213 -0.91 -9.86 -11.39
CA ALA A 213 0.45 -9.83 -11.96
C ALA A 213 1.52 -10.41 -11.02
N GLY A 214 1.14 -11.00 -9.88
CA GLY A 214 2.05 -11.66 -8.95
C GLY A 214 2.72 -10.73 -7.94
N ARG A 215 2.21 -9.52 -7.72
CA ARG A 215 2.73 -8.61 -6.68
C ARG A 215 2.15 -8.96 -5.31
N ALA A 216 2.95 -8.84 -4.25
CA ALA A 216 2.48 -8.99 -2.87
C ALA A 216 1.94 -7.63 -2.37
N ILE A 217 0.78 -7.62 -1.72
CA ILE A 217 0.14 -6.38 -1.31
C ILE A 217 -0.27 -6.43 0.16
N LEU A 218 0.17 -5.44 0.93
CA LEU A 218 -0.32 -5.18 2.28
C LEU A 218 -1.32 -4.02 2.19
N LEU A 219 -2.59 -4.33 2.39
CA LEU A 219 -3.68 -3.35 2.37
C LEU A 219 -4.07 -2.99 3.81
N VAL A 220 -4.05 -1.71 4.13
CA VAL A 220 -4.59 -1.18 5.39
C VAL A 220 -5.71 -0.22 5.06
N SER A 221 -6.91 -0.49 5.56
CA SER A 221 -8.06 0.40 5.39
C SER A 221 -8.93 0.43 6.65
N ALA A 222 -9.46 1.61 6.94
CA ALA A 222 -10.51 1.80 7.94
C ALA A 222 -11.88 1.35 7.42
N GLU A 223 -12.03 1.28 6.10
CA GLU A 223 -13.27 0.82 5.44
C GLU A 223 -13.28 -0.70 5.38
N LEU A 224 -14.05 -1.34 6.26
CA LEU A 224 -14.10 -2.80 6.36
C LEU A 224 -14.52 -3.46 5.04
N ASN A 225 -15.43 -2.84 4.30
CA ASN A 225 -15.86 -3.31 2.99
C ASN A 225 -14.71 -3.34 1.96
N GLU A 226 -13.79 -2.38 2.02
CA GLU A 226 -12.59 -2.37 1.16
C GLU A 226 -11.70 -3.57 1.49
N VAL A 227 -11.45 -3.80 2.79
CA VAL A 227 -10.65 -4.95 3.25
C VAL A 227 -11.29 -6.27 2.84
N LEU A 228 -12.59 -6.45 3.08
CA LEU A 228 -13.33 -7.68 2.73
C LEU A 228 -13.35 -7.96 1.22
N SER A 229 -13.50 -6.91 0.40
CA SER A 229 -13.65 -7.07 -1.06
C SER A 229 -12.36 -7.33 -1.80
N LEU A 230 -11.23 -6.82 -1.30
CA LEU A 230 -9.94 -6.88 -2.01
C LEU A 230 -9.00 -7.97 -1.49
N SER A 231 -9.11 -8.33 -0.20
CA SER A 231 -8.12 -9.20 0.44
C SER A 231 -8.30 -10.68 0.12
N ASP A 232 -7.22 -11.42 0.12
CA ASP A 232 -7.22 -12.89 0.11
C ASP A 232 -7.19 -13.44 1.54
N ARG A 233 -6.45 -12.76 2.43
CA ARG A 233 -6.46 -13.00 3.88
C ARG A 233 -6.62 -11.69 4.63
N ILE A 234 -7.23 -11.77 5.81
CA ILE A 234 -7.47 -10.60 6.67
C ILE A 234 -6.82 -10.86 8.03
N ALA A 235 -5.99 -9.91 8.46
CA ALA A 235 -5.50 -9.81 9.83
C ALA A 235 -6.26 -8.71 10.56
N VAL A 236 -6.69 -8.95 11.79
CA VAL A 236 -7.27 -7.91 12.65
C VAL A 236 -6.23 -7.43 13.63
N MET A 237 -6.00 -6.12 13.64
CA MET A 237 -5.02 -5.48 14.51
C MET A 237 -5.70 -4.77 15.68
N TYR A 238 -5.32 -5.13 16.89
CA TYR A 238 -5.76 -4.49 18.12
C TYR A 238 -4.60 -4.29 19.08
N ARG A 239 -4.44 -3.07 19.56
CA ARG A 239 -3.38 -2.66 20.51
C ARG A 239 -1.97 -3.11 20.10
N GLY A 240 -1.65 -3.00 18.83
CA GLY A 240 -0.32 -3.32 18.30
C GLY A 240 -0.09 -4.79 17.98
N ARG A 241 -1.06 -5.66 18.14
CA ARG A 241 -0.95 -7.11 17.89
C ARG A 241 -1.97 -7.58 16.88
N PHE A 242 -1.67 -8.62 16.14
CA PHE A 242 -2.68 -9.35 15.39
C PHE A 242 -3.43 -10.28 16.36
N VAL A 243 -4.74 -10.04 16.48
CA VAL A 243 -5.61 -10.85 17.34
C VAL A 243 -6.21 -12.03 16.60
N THR A 244 -6.35 -11.93 15.29
CA THR A 244 -6.76 -13.04 14.41
C THR A 244 -6.23 -12.84 12.99
N VAL A 245 -6.02 -13.94 12.27
CA VAL A 245 -5.70 -13.95 10.84
C VAL A 245 -6.50 -15.07 10.20
N MET A 246 -7.31 -14.74 9.17
CA MET A 246 -8.19 -15.71 8.52
C MET A 246 -8.28 -15.51 7.02
N PRO A 247 -8.71 -16.50 6.23
CA PRO A 247 -9.07 -16.32 4.83
C PRO A 247 -10.21 -15.30 4.68
N ALA A 248 -10.12 -14.40 3.72
CA ALA A 248 -11.16 -13.38 3.52
C ALA A 248 -12.52 -14.00 3.14
N ALA A 249 -12.51 -15.20 2.53
CA ALA A 249 -13.74 -15.93 2.19
C ALA A 249 -14.54 -16.40 3.41
N GLU A 250 -13.89 -16.52 4.57
CA GLU A 250 -14.49 -16.93 5.84
C GLU A 250 -14.84 -15.75 6.74
N ALA A 251 -14.35 -14.55 6.40
CA ALA A 251 -14.50 -13.36 7.22
C ALA A 251 -15.86 -12.69 7.00
N THR A 252 -16.53 -12.33 8.08
CA THR A 252 -17.76 -11.52 8.07
C THR A 252 -17.61 -10.28 8.95
N GLU A 253 -18.45 -9.27 8.73
CA GLU A 253 -18.43 -8.06 9.57
C GLU A 253 -18.71 -8.38 11.03
N GLU A 254 -19.61 -9.37 11.30
CA GLU A 254 -19.96 -9.80 12.65
C GLU A 254 -18.79 -10.46 13.37
N GLN A 255 -17.90 -11.13 12.65
CA GLN A 255 -16.70 -11.75 13.23
C GLN A 255 -15.56 -10.74 13.42
N LEU A 256 -15.35 -9.85 12.44
CA LEU A 256 -14.25 -8.88 12.49
C LEU A 256 -14.52 -7.72 13.46
N GLY A 257 -15.77 -7.24 13.53
CA GLY A 257 -16.17 -6.11 14.38
C GLY A 257 -15.75 -6.27 15.84
N PRO A 258 -16.15 -7.36 16.54
CA PRO A 258 -15.70 -7.60 17.92
C PRO A 258 -14.17 -7.68 18.07
N ALA A 259 -13.48 -8.35 17.16
CA ALA A 259 -12.02 -8.46 17.19
C ALA A 259 -11.33 -7.09 17.05
N MET A 260 -11.87 -6.17 16.25
CA MET A 260 -11.31 -4.83 16.04
C MET A 260 -11.35 -3.95 17.30
N ILE A 261 -12.26 -4.25 18.24
CA ILE A 261 -12.38 -3.56 19.55
C ILE A 261 -11.82 -4.37 20.70
N GLY A 262 -11.22 -5.55 20.42
CA GLY A 262 -10.55 -6.40 21.42
C GLY A 262 -11.51 -7.26 22.25
N ALA A 263 -12.73 -7.49 21.76
CA ALA A 263 -13.60 -8.53 22.33
C ALA A 263 -13.10 -9.90 21.86
N GLU A 264 -13.14 -10.89 22.75
CA GLU A 264 -12.81 -12.28 22.38
C GLU A 264 -13.77 -12.76 21.31
N VAL A 265 -13.23 -13.18 20.16
CA VAL A 265 -14.00 -13.89 19.14
C VAL A 265 -14.12 -15.32 19.63
N ALA A 266 -15.34 -15.75 19.95
CA ALA A 266 -15.59 -17.16 20.20
C ALA A 266 -15.27 -17.94 18.91
N VAL A 267 -14.24 -18.79 18.97
CA VAL A 267 -13.84 -19.72 17.91
C VAL A 267 -14.79 -20.89 17.85
#